data_d76d0718de9d6ede5774777b7db20105
#
_entry.id   d76d0718de9d6ede5774777b7db20105
#
_cell.length_a   1.000
_cell.length_b   1.000
_cell.length_c   1.000
_cell.angle_alpha   90.00
_cell.angle_beta   90.00
_cell.angle_gamma   90.00
#
_symmetry.space_group_name_H-M   'P 1'
#
loop_
_entity.id
_entity.type
_entity.pdbx_description
1 polymer ?
#
loop_
_entity_poly.entity_id
_entity_poly.type
_entity_poly.pdbx_seq_one_letter_code
_entity_poly.pdbx_strand_id
1 'polypeptide(L)'
;MPAQKPDPRLNPWRDDLAAAHLRGEIDAPKFVDGVVKQVTSPVATLRRSPADGAMQDSQLLYGETFRIFEEKNGWAWGQAEADDYVGYVPDNAFAAPQAVSHKLAVPRSFIYRTRNIKSRPLMAISFGAKLSVVAEKDGFAQLAHGGLLYSAHMVAHDVFEADPVAVARRFIGAPYLWGGREATGLDCSALVQAALVACGYACPRDSDMQQAALGQKTDSPAYGDIVFWKGHVGFISGDNLL
;
A
#
# COMPACT_ATOMS: atom_id res chain seq x y z
N MET A 1 -21.76 29.35 5.09
CA MET A 1 -20.93 28.87 3.96
C MET A 1 -21.24 27.39 3.80
N PRO A 2 -21.40 26.84 2.59
CA PRO A 2 -21.50 25.40 2.44
C PRO A 2 -20.25 24.76 3.06
N ALA A 3 -20.44 23.71 3.86
CA ALA A 3 -19.33 22.95 4.43
C ALA A 3 -18.44 22.44 3.29
N GLN A 4 -17.13 22.60 3.43
CA GLN A 4 -16.18 22.10 2.43
C GLN A 4 -16.30 20.58 2.41
N LYS A 5 -16.57 20.01 1.23
CA LYS A 5 -16.62 18.55 1.07
C LYS A 5 -15.26 17.93 1.46
N PRO A 6 -15.24 16.79 2.17
CA PRO A 6 -14.01 16.10 2.52
C PRO A 6 -13.24 15.66 1.27
N ASP A 7 -11.90 15.54 1.39
CA ASP A 7 -11.02 15.13 0.29
C ASP A 7 -11.45 13.77 -0.28
N PRO A 8 -11.84 13.67 -1.56
CA PRO A 8 -12.31 12.43 -2.16
C PRO A 8 -11.22 11.36 -2.30
N ARG A 9 -9.94 11.73 -2.16
CA ARG A 9 -8.84 10.75 -2.14
C ARG A 9 -8.82 9.91 -0.88
N LEU A 10 -9.37 10.45 0.23
CA LEU A 10 -9.37 9.83 1.56
C LEU A 10 -10.78 9.52 2.08
N ASN A 11 -11.80 10.00 1.40
CA ASN A 11 -13.18 9.81 1.82
C ASN A 11 -13.97 9.20 0.67
N PRO A 12 -14.55 8.00 0.84
CA PRO A 12 -15.22 7.30 -0.25
C PRO A 12 -16.62 7.89 -0.52
N TRP A 13 -16.67 8.90 -1.38
CA TRP A 13 -17.90 9.46 -1.91
C TRP A 13 -17.81 9.80 -3.40
N ARG A 14 -18.93 9.65 -4.07
CA ARG A 14 -19.22 10.02 -5.47
C ARG A 14 -20.63 10.65 -5.49
N ASP A 15 -21.03 11.23 -6.59
CA ASP A 15 -22.36 11.85 -6.72
C ASP A 15 -23.52 10.84 -6.59
N ASP A 16 -23.27 9.54 -6.80
CA ASP A 16 -24.27 8.46 -6.77
C ASP A 16 -24.19 7.57 -5.52
N LEU A 17 -23.04 7.56 -4.80
CA LEU A 17 -22.75 6.62 -3.73
C LEU A 17 -21.73 7.19 -2.75
N ALA A 18 -21.97 6.97 -1.45
CA ALA A 18 -21.00 7.28 -0.41
C ALA A 18 -20.92 6.17 0.66
N ALA A 19 -19.80 6.12 1.39
CA ALA A 19 -19.66 5.27 2.56
C ALA A 19 -20.64 5.69 3.65
N ALA A 20 -21.17 4.72 4.40
CA ALA A 20 -22.22 4.94 5.39
C ALA A 20 -21.81 5.92 6.50
N HIS A 21 -20.52 5.95 6.88
CA HIS A 21 -20.02 6.86 7.92
C HIS A 21 -20.02 8.33 7.50
N LEU A 22 -20.11 8.65 6.21
CA LEU A 22 -20.18 10.02 5.69
C LEU A 22 -21.63 10.57 5.65
N ARG A 23 -22.60 9.82 6.19
CA ARG A 23 -23.99 10.27 6.27
C ARG A 23 -24.10 11.53 7.16
N GLY A 24 -24.66 12.58 6.57
CA GLY A 24 -24.75 13.90 7.20
C GLY A 24 -23.61 14.86 6.86
N GLU A 25 -22.51 14.38 6.33
CA GLU A 25 -21.40 15.20 5.82
C GLU A 25 -21.48 15.38 4.29
N ILE A 26 -21.92 14.33 3.59
CA ILE A 26 -22.10 14.29 2.13
C ILE A 26 -23.57 14.06 1.80
N ASP A 27 -24.05 14.72 0.77
CA ASP A 27 -25.34 14.44 0.15
C ASP A 27 -25.12 13.43 -0.99
N ALA A 28 -25.61 12.20 -0.81
CA ALA A 28 -25.54 11.13 -1.79
C ALA A 28 -26.84 10.32 -1.79
N PRO A 29 -27.30 9.84 -2.97
CA PRO A 29 -28.51 9.02 -3.09
C PRO A 29 -28.45 7.69 -2.34
N LYS A 30 -27.22 7.13 -2.21
CA LYS A 30 -27.01 5.82 -1.59
C LYS A 30 -25.82 5.85 -0.63
N PHE A 31 -25.97 5.16 0.51
CA PHE A 31 -24.92 4.96 1.50
C PHE A 31 -24.73 3.48 1.78
N VAL A 32 -23.47 3.01 1.82
CA VAL A 32 -23.13 1.60 2.04
C VAL A 32 -21.96 1.44 3.02
N ASP A 33 -21.95 0.35 3.78
CA ASP A 33 -20.89 0.06 4.75
C ASP A 33 -19.62 -0.51 4.09
N GLY A 34 -19.76 -1.07 2.88
CA GLY A 34 -18.71 -1.75 2.18
C GLY A 34 -18.38 -3.14 2.75
N VAL A 35 -17.60 -3.89 1.98
CA VAL A 35 -17.14 -5.24 2.35
C VAL A 35 -15.62 -5.28 2.24
N VAL A 36 -14.94 -5.71 3.30
CA VAL A 36 -13.47 -5.86 3.30
C VAL A 36 -13.09 -7.11 2.53
N LYS A 37 -12.19 -6.94 1.56
CA LYS A 37 -11.51 -8.04 0.85
C LYS A 37 -10.01 -7.87 0.94
N GLN A 38 -9.25 -8.93 0.65
CA GLN A 38 -7.79 -8.94 0.70
C GLN A 38 -7.19 -9.16 -0.69
N VAL A 39 -6.16 -8.41 -1.01
CA VAL A 39 -5.43 -8.50 -2.28
C VAL A 39 -4.69 -9.83 -2.37
N THR A 40 -4.95 -10.58 -3.44
CA THR A 40 -4.25 -11.84 -3.76
C THR A 40 -3.44 -11.77 -5.04
N SER A 41 -3.58 -10.70 -5.81
CA SER A 41 -2.66 -10.36 -6.89
C SER A 41 -1.30 -9.93 -6.34
N PRO A 42 -0.19 -10.09 -7.08
CA PRO A 42 1.14 -9.60 -6.67
C PRO A 42 1.10 -8.13 -6.26
N VAL A 43 0.43 -7.35 -7.06
CA VAL A 43 0.07 -5.95 -6.87
C VAL A 43 -1.26 -5.68 -7.57
N ALA A 44 -2.08 -4.82 -7.02
CA ALA A 44 -3.32 -4.36 -7.63
C ALA A 44 -3.27 -2.84 -7.86
N THR A 45 -3.40 -2.42 -9.12
CA THR A 45 -3.36 -1.00 -9.49
C THR A 45 -4.63 -0.30 -9.02
N LEU A 46 -4.49 0.77 -8.25
CA LEU A 46 -5.58 1.65 -7.86
C LEU A 46 -5.63 2.83 -8.82
N ARG A 47 -6.76 3.01 -9.46
CA ARG A 47 -6.97 3.98 -10.55
C ARG A 47 -8.02 5.02 -10.20
N ARG A 48 -7.93 6.17 -10.84
CA ARG A 48 -8.87 7.29 -10.68
C ARG A 48 -10.26 7.00 -11.25
N SER A 49 -10.36 6.14 -12.25
CA SER A 49 -11.63 5.75 -12.87
C SER A 49 -11.58 4.29 -13.33
N PRO A 50 -12.74 3.64 -13.54
CA PRO A 50 -12.84 2.22 -13.88
C PRO A 50 -12.53 1.97 -15.38
N ALA A 51 -11.28 2.18 -15.77
CA ALA A 51 -10.81 1.94 -17.13
C ALA A 51 -9.31 1.57 -17.14
N ASP A 52 -8.90 0.66 -18.03
CA ASP A 52 -7.51 0.19 -18.14
C ASP A 52 -6.52 1.31 -18.49
N GLY A 53 -6.96 2.29 -19.28
CA GLY A 53 -6.16 3.48 -19.62
C GLY A 53 -6.22 4.62 -18.62
N ALA A 54 -6.96 4.47 -17.50
CA ALA A 54 -7.03 5.51 -16.47
C ALA A 54 -5.70 5.67 -15.72
N MET A 55 -5.47 6.88 -15.24
CA MET A 55 -4.28 7.21 -14.43
C MET A 55 -4.24 6.30 -13.19
N GLN A 56 -3.07 5.75 -12.95
CA GLN A 56 -2.73 5.08 -11.70
C GLN A 56 -2.45 6.16 -10.64
N ASP A 57 -3.17 6.14 -9.55
CA ASP A 57 -2.94 7.04 -8.42
C ASP A 57 -2.18 6.33 -7.28
N SER A 58 -2.37 4.99 -7.15
CA SER A 58 -1.67 4.18 -6.16
C SER A 58 -1.63 2.70 -6.57
N GLN A 59 -1.10 1.87 -5.71
CA GLN A 59 -1.12 0.41 -5.78
C GLN A 59 -1.48 -0.18 -4.42
N LEU A 60 -2.12 -1.34 -4.42
CA LEU A 60 -2.28 -2.19 -3.25
C LEU A 60 -1.30 -3.36 -3.38
N LEU A 61 -0.54 -3.63 -2.33
CA LEU A 61 0.40 -4.75 -2.29
C LEU A 61 -0.33 -6.06 -1.90
N TYR A 62 0.28 -7.19 -2.24
CA TYR A 62 -0.23 -8.50 -1.83
C TYR A 62 -0.56 -8.54 -0.34
N GLY A 63 -1.75 -9.03 0.00
CA GLY A 63 -2.24 -9.21 1.35
C GLY A 63 -2.77 -7.95 2.03
N GLU A 64 -2.68 -6.77 1.42
CA GLU A 64 -3.35 -5.57 1.93
C GLU A 64 -4.87 -5.71 1.83
N THR A 65 -5.60 -5.04 2.72
CA THR A 65 -7.07 -5.05 2.73
C THR A 65 -7.64 -3.81 2.08
N PHE A 66 -8.77 -4.01 1.42
CA PHE A 66 -9.49 -2.98 0.68
C PHE A 66 -10.98 -3.11 0.99
N ARG A 67 -11.61 -2.03 1.42
CA ARG A 67 -13.05 -1.95 1.68
C ARG A 67 -13.78 -1.56 0.42
N ILE A 68 -14.51 -2.49 -0.15
CA ILE A 68 -15.22 -2.34 -1.43
C ILE A 68 -16.64 -1.85 -1.15
N PHE A 69 -17.01 -0.70 -1.72
CA PHE A 69 -18.35 -0.13 -1.63
C PHE A 69 -19.22 -0.46 -2.84
N GLU A 70 -18.59 -0.73 -4.00
CA GLU A 70 -19.28 -1.16 -5.21
C GLU A 70 -18.40 -2.09 -6.05
N GLU A 71 -18.97 -3.17 -6.58
CA GLU A 71 -18.38 -3.99 -7.66
C GLU A 71 -19.25 -3.85 -8.90
N LYS A 72 -18.66 -3.40 -10.01
CA LYS A 72 -19.38 -3.17 -11.25
C LYS A 72 -18.46 -3.25 -12.47
N ASN A 73 -18.88 -3.99 -13.49
CA ASN A 73 -18.18 -4.08 -14.78
C ASN A 73 -16.70 -4.46 -14.69
N GLY A 74 -16.31 -5.36 -13.78
CA GLY A 74 -14.94 -5.82 -13.60
C GLY A 74 -14.10 -4.92 -12.69
N TRP A 75 -14.70 -3.92 -12.05
CA TRP A 75 -14.03 -2.99 -11.14
C TRP A 75 -14.67 -2.97 -9.76
N ALA A 76 -13.81 -2.88 -8.75
CA ALA A 76 -14.18 -2.62 -7.37
C ALA A 76 -13.84 -1.15 -7.04
N TRP A 77 -14.84 -0.35 -6.65
CA TRP A 77 -14.61 0.96 -6.09
C TRP A 77 -14.59 0.87 -4.56
N GLY A 78 -13.57 1.44 -3.95
CA GLY A 78 -13.37 1.27 -2.52
C GLY A 78 -12.24 2.10 -1.95
N GLN A 79 -11.82 1.72 -0.73
CA GLN A 79 -10.84 2.40 0.08
C GLN A 79 -9.81 1.41 0.63
N ALA A 80 -8.52 1.72 0.49
CA ALA A 80 -7.42 1.00 1.11
C ALA A 80 -7.47 1.19 2.63
N GLU A 81 -7.42 0.09 3.41
CA GLU A 81 -7.42 0.22 4.88
C GLU A 81 -6.04 0.60 5.46
N ALA A 82 -4.99 0.62 4.64
CA ALA A 82 -3.64 0.96 5.09
C ALA A 82 -3.38 2.46 5.16
N ASP A 83 -4.01 3.26 4.29
CA ASP A 83 -3.73 4.70 4.13
C ASP A 83 -4.97 5.50 3.72
N ASP A 84 -6.15 4.90 3.81
CA ASP A 84 -7.47 5.47 3.48
C ASP A 84 -7.63 5.89 2.00
N TYR A 85 -6.72 5.48 1.10
CA TYR A 85 -6.75 5.94 -0.28
C TYR A 85 -7.92 5.32 -1.06
N VAL A 86 -8.69 6.18 -1.73
CA VAL A 86 -9.92 5.80 -2.46
C VAL A 86 -9.65 5.67 -3.95
N GLY A 87 -10.21 4.65 -4.59
CA GLY A 87 -10.13 4.50 -6.03
C GLY A 87 -10.74 3.21 -6.56
N TYR A 88 -10.42 2.91 -7.81
CA TYR A 88 -10.91 1.74 -8.54
C TYR A 88 -9.79 0.71 -8.71
N VAL A 89 -10.10 -0.54 -8.41
CA VAL A 89 -9.18 -1.69 -8.53
C VAL A 89 -9.89 -2.78 -9.33
N PRO A 90 -9.23 -3.55 -10.21
CA PRO A 90 -9.84 -4.71 -10.84
C PRO A 90 -10.41 -5.68 -9.81
N ASP A 91 -11.67 -6.09 -9.97
CA ASP A 91 -12.40 -6.89 -8.96
C ASP A 91 -11.83 -8.30 -8.79
N ASN A 92 -11.13 -8.81 -9.78
CA ASN A 92 -10.46 -10.11 -9.74
C ASN A 92 -9.16 -10.12 -8.90
N ALA A 93 -8.75 -8.97 -8.35
CA ALA A 93 -7.55 -8.88 -7.53
C ALA A 93 -7.72 -9.40 -6.09
N PHE A 94 -8.94 -9.75 -5.68
CA PHE A 94 -9.30 -9.94 -4.29
C PHE A 94 -9.81 -11.35 -3.96
N ALA A 95 -9.64 -11.71 -2.68
CA ALA A 95 -10.31 -12.86 -2.05
C ALA A 95 -10.83 -12.49 -0.65
N ALA A 96 -11.48 -13.44 0.04
CA ALA A 96 -11.88 -13.28 1.43
C ALA A 96 -10.66 -13.01 2.33
N PRO A 97 -10.74 -12.08 3.29
CA PRO A 97 -9.60 -11.71 4.12
C PRO A 97 -9.15 -12.86 5.03
N GLN A 98 -7.84 -12.97 5.23
CA GLN A 98 -7.20 -13.89 6.14
C GLN A 98 -6.36 -13.10 7.16
N ALA A 99 -6.25 -13.61 8.38
CA ALA A 99 -5.47 -12.95 9.42
C ALA A 99 -4.00 -12.82 9.02
N VAL A 100 -3.50 -11.60 9.00
CA VAL A 100 -2.09 -11.29 8.71
C VAL A 100 -1.25 -11.61 9.95
N SER A 101 -0.18 -12.40 9.75
CA SER A 101 0.76 -12.77 10.81
C SER A 101 2.18 -12.30 10.55
N HIS A 102 2.54 -12.08 9.28
CA HIS A 102 3.89 -11.69 8.87
C HIS A 102 3.85 -10.60 7.79
N LYS A 103 5.01 -10.05 7.48
CA LYS A 103 5.24 -9.14 6.34
C LYS A 103 6.53 -9.49 5.62
N LEU A 104 6.59 -9.18 4.32
CA LEU A 104 7.81 -9.34 3.54
C LEU A 104 8.83 -8.28 3.95
N ALA A 105 10.04 -8.72 4.35
CA ALA A 105 11.10 -7.87 4.87
C ALA A 105 12.21 -7.56 3.84
N VAL A 106 12.24 -8.28 2.72
CA VAL A 106 13.20 -8.05 1.62
C VAL A 106 12.54 -7.28 0.48
N PRO A 107 13.29 -6.57 -0.38
CA PRO A 107 12.71 -5.77 -1.47
C PRO A 107 11.79 -6.57 -2.38
N ARG A 108 12.12 -7.83 -2.70
CA ARG A 108 11.30 -8.76 -3.50
C ARG A 108 11.50 -10.19 -3.06
N SER A 109 10.43 -10.97 -3.14
CA SER A 109 10.47 -12.43 -3.01
C SER A 109 9.49 -13.10 -3.96
N PHE A 110 9.49 -14.42 -3.97
CA PHE A 110 8.67 -15.23 -4.85
C PHE A 110 7.78 -16.17 -4.04
N ILE A 111 6.55 -16.33 -4.48
CA ILE A 111 5.65 -17.38 -4.02
C ILE A 111 5.78 -18.56 -4.97
N TYR A 112 6.02 -19.76 -4.43
CA TYR A 112 6.25 -21.00 -5.17
C TYR A 112 5.10 -21.98 -4.99
N ARG A 113 4.96 -22.92 -5.93
CA ARG A 113 4.02 -24.04 -5.79
C ARG A 113 4.57 -25.15 -4.87
N THR A 114 5.87 -25.31 -4.84
CA THR A 114 6.57 -26.39 -4.13
C THR A 114 7.69 -25.83 -3.24
N ARG A 115 8.11 -26.57 -2.22
CA ARG A 115 9.27 -26.24 -1.36
C ARG A 115 10.61 -26.37 -2.10
N ASN A 116 10.71 -25.72 -3.24
CA ASN A 116 11.91 -25.77 -4.07
C ASN A 116 12.10 -24.43 -4.78
N ILE A 117 13.13 -23.67 -4.37
CA ILE A 117 13.48 -22.37 -4.98
C ILE A 117 13.91 -22.49 -6.47
N LYS A 118 14.21 -23.68 -6.94
CA LYS A 118 14.52 -23.96 -8.36
C LYS A 118 13.26 -24.19 -9.20
N SER A 119 12.07 -24.34 -8.56
CA SER A 119 10.81 -24.45 -9.30
C SER A 119 10.36 -23.10 -9.84
N ARG A 120 9.53 -23.12 -10.90
CA ARG A 120 8.96 -21.89 -11.43
C ARG A 120 8.10 -21.22 -10.35
N PRO A 121 8.32 -19.92 -10.04
CA PRO A 121 7.46 -19.17 -9.12
C PRO A 121 6.07 -18.98 -9.69
N LEU A 122 5.09 -18.88 -8.82
CA LEU A 122 3.71 -18.48 -9.15
C LEU A 122 3.64 -16.97 -9.41
N MET A 123 4.27 -16.19 -8.52
CA MET A 123 4.30 -14.74 -8.60
C MET A 123 5.49 -14.18 -7.82
N ALA A 124 5.85 -12.92 -8.10
CA ALA A 124 6.74 -12.12 -7.26
C ALA A 124 5.89 -11.19 -6.39
N ILE A 125 6.34 -10.93 -5.16
CA ILE A 125 5.72 -9.96 -4.25
C ILE A 125 6.79 -9.00 -3.72
N SER A 126 6.36 -7.79 -3.33
CA SER A 126 7.25 -6.70 -2.96
C SER A 126 7.32 -6.48 -1.45
N PHE A 127 8.34 -5.73 -1.01
CA PHE A 127 8.54 -5.29 0.38
C PHE A 127 7.25 -4.76 1.00
N GLY A 128 6.99 -5.12 2.24
CA GLY A 128 5.80 -4.71 2.97
C GLY A 128 4.53 -5.51 2.66
N ALA A 129 4.55 -6.42 1.65
CA ALA A 129 3.43 -7.34 1.41
C ALA A 129 3.00 -8.05 2.69
N LYS A 130 1.69 -8.14 2.92
CA LYS A 130 1.10 -8.75 4.11
C LYS A 130 0.90 -10.25 3.91
N LEU A 131 1.33 -11.05 4.88
CA LEU A 131 1.39 -12.50 4.75
C LEU A 131 0.54 -13.17 5.82
N SER A 132 -0.41 -13.98 5.39
CA SER A 132 -1.24 -14.84 6.24
C SER A 132 -0.63 -16.25 6.25
N VAL A 133 0.31 -16.48 7.17
CA VAL A 133 1.03 -17.75 7.28
C VAL A 133 0.22 -18.75 8.11
N VAL A 134 -0.01 -19.94 7.56
CA VAL A 134 -0.76 -21.02 8.23
C VAL A 134 0.12 -22.16 8.73
N ALA A 135 1.33 -22.32 8.18
CA ALA A 135 2.31 -23.29 8.62
C ALA A 135 3.71 -22.92 8.14
N GLU A 136 4.73 -23.39 8.86
CA GLU A 136 6.12 -23.32 8.40
C GLU A 136 6.76 -24.72 8.45
N LYS A 137 7.47 -25.08 7.39
CA LYS A 137 8.19 -26.33 7.29
C LYS A 137 9.34 -26.24 6.29
N ASP A 138 10.50 -26.80 6.64
CA ASP A 138 11.67 -26.93 5.77
C ASP A 138 12.12 -25.56 5.18
N GLY A 139 12.06 -24.48 5.97
CA GLY A 139 12.45 -23.14 5.57
C GLY A 139 11.44 -22.42 4.65
N PHE A 140 10.22 -22.96 4.52
CA PHE A 140 9.13 -22.34 3.75
C PHE A 140 7.89 -22.11 4.61
N ALA A 141 7.30 -20.94 4.47
CA ALA A 141 5.99 -20.59 5.01
C ALA A 141 4.90 -20.91 3.98
N GLN A 142 3.86 -21.60 4.42
CA GLN A 142 2.65 -21.85 3.66
C GLN A 142 1.68 -20.68 3.87
N LEU A 143 1.21 -20.09 2.78
CA LEU A 143 0.29 -18.96 2.81
C LEU A 143 -1.17 -19.44 2.75
N ALA A 144 -2.08 -18.75 3.45
CA ALA A 144 -3.50 -19.07 3.50
C ALA A 144 -4.18 -19.04 2.11
N HIS A 145 -3.79 -18.07 1.26
CA HIS A 145 -4.28 -17.98 -0.12
C HIS A 145 -3.53 -18.90 -1.11
N GLY A 146 -2.71 -19.81 -0.56
CA GLY A 146 -1.95 -20.77 -1.34
C GLY A 146 -0.55 -20.31 -1.68
N GLY A 147 0.28 -21.30 -2.03
CA GLY A 147 1.69 -21.09 -2.33
C GLY A 147 2.60 -21.10 -1.10
N LEU A 148 3.88 -21.05 -1.36
CA LEU A 148 4.96 -21.22 -0.40
C LEU A 148 5.97 -20.09 -0.58
N LEU A 149 6.33 -19.43 0.52
CA LEU A 149 7.35 -18.38 0.57
C LEU A 149 8.56 -18.87 1.35
N TYR A 150 9.77 -18.48 0.94
CA TYR A 150 10.98 -18.77 1.72
C TYR A 150 10.95 -17.97 3.03
N SER A 151 10.97 -18.67 4.17
CA SER A 151 10.72 -18.09 5.50
C SER A 151 11.72 -17.00 5.90
N ALA A 152 12.98 -17.09 5.45
CA ALA A 152 13.99 -16.07 5.75
C ALA A 152 13.72 -14.69 5.10
N HIS A 153 12.73 -14.58 4.20
CA HIS A 153 12.37 -13.32 3.56
C HIS A 153 11.24 -12.58 4.28
N MET A 154 10.72 -13.11 5.37
CA MET A 154 9.63 -12.49 6.12
C MET A 154 10.00 -12.29 7.60
N VAL A 155 9.27 -11.40 8.24
CA VAL A 155 9.31 -11.17 9.69
C VAL A 155 7.87 -11.14 10.23
N ALA A 156 7.68 -11.31 11.54
CA ALA A 156 6.37 -11.11 12.14
C ALA A 156 5.86 -9.69 11.86
N HIS A 157 4.53 -9.52 11.71
CA HIS A 157 3.96 -8.24 11.23
C HIS A 157 4.22 -7.06 12.16
N ASP A 158 4.44 -7.32 13.46
CA ASP A 158 4.71 -6.38 14.54
C ASP A 158 6.21 -6.09 14.78
N VAL A 159 7.11 -6.71 14.00
CA VAL A 159 8.54 -6.37 14.00
C VAL A 159 8.77 -5.13 13.14
N PHE A 160 9.33 -4.08 13.75
CA PHE A 160 9.58 -2.81 13.06
C PHE A 160 11.08 -2.56 12.87
N GLU A 161 11.40 -1.83 11.81
CA GLU A 161 12.74 -1.34 11.51
C GLU A 161 13.06 -0.12 12.39
N ALA A 162 14.34 0.14 12.63
CA ALA A 162 14.76 1.24 13.49
C ALA A 162 15.07 2.54 12.73
N ASP A 163 15.40 2.45 11.42
CA ASP A 163 15.89 3.58 10.63
C ASP A 163 15.19 3.63 9.27
N PRO A 164 14.31 4.63 9.05
CA PRO A 164 13.57 4.76 7.79
C PRO A 164 14.48 5.06 6.59
N VAL A 165 15.61 5.74 6.79
CA VAL A 165 16.58 6.00 5.71
C VAL A 165 17.27 4.70 5.27
N ALA A 166 17.61 3.82 6.21
CA ALA A 166 18.15 2.52 5.90
C ALA A 166 17.15 1.65 5.13
N VAL A 167 15.86 1.75 5.45
CA VAL A 167 14.80 1.09 4.66
C VAL A 167 14.69 1.70 3.27
N ALA A 168 14.64 3.04 3.14
CA ALA A 168 14.56 3.73 1.85
C ALA A 168 15.72 3.36 0.92
N ARG A 169 16.93 3.22 1.45
CA ARG A 169 18.13 2.80 0.70
C ARG A 169 18.01 1.43 0.05
N ARG A 170 17.14 0.54 0.54
CA ARG A 170 16.88 -0.78 -0.08
C ARG A 170 16.24 -0.66 -1.47
N PHE A 171 15.68 0.50 -1.79
CA PHE A 171 15.03 0.80 -3.08
C PHE A 171 15.92 1.53 -4.07
N ILE A 172 17.20 1.80 -3.73
CA ILE A 172 18.15 2.40 -4.68
C ILE A 172 18.27 1.51 -5.92
N GLY A 173 18.08 2.13 -7.09
CA GLY A 173 18.03 1.44 -8.39
C GLY A 173 16.62 1.04 -8.85
N ALA A 174 15.60 1.17 -8.02
CA ALA A 174 14.23 1.04 -8.46
C ALA A 174 13.85 2.22 -9.39
N PRO A 175 13.20 1.98 -10.52
CA PRO A 175 12.78 3.05 -11.42
C PRO A 175 11.64 3.88 -10.79
N TYR A 176 11.54 5.16 -11.15
CA TYR A 176 10.40 5.97 -10.80
C TYR A 176 9.15 5.52 -11.57
N LEU A 177 8.08 5.25 -10.85
CA LEU A 177 6.77 4.90 -11.40
C LEU A 177 5.70 5.70 -10.67
N TRP A 178 5.00 6.58 -11.38
CA TRP A 178 3.88 7.34 -10.80
C TRP A 178 2.83 6.41 -10.20
N GLY A 179 2.44 6.64 -8.94
CA GLY A 179 1.50 5.78 -8.20
C GLY A 179 2.06 4.41 -7.80
N GLY A 180 3.32 4.09 -8.13
CA GLY A 180 3.96 2.82 -7.79
C GLY A 180 4.30 2.70 -6.30
N ARG A 181 4.24 1.47 -5.77
CA ARG A 181 4.58 1.13 -4.38
C ARG A 181 5.49 -0.10 -4.26
N GLU A 182 5.98 -0.62 -5.38
CA GLU A 182 6.80 -1.82 -5.44
C GLU A 182 8.29 -1.52 -5.60
N ALA A 183 9.15 -2.46 -5.21
CA ALA A 183 10.59 -2.41 -5.53
C ALA A 183 10.90 -2.51 -7.04
N THR A 184 9.92 -2.75 -7.89
CA THR A 184 10.01 -2.73 -9.36
C THR A 184 9.67 -1.38 -9.96
N GLY A 185 9.15 -0.45 -9.16
CA GLY A 185 8.81 0.91 -9.51
C GLY A 185 7.97 1.55 -8.42
N LEU A 186 8.43 2.68 -7.90
CA LEU A 186 7.74 3.46 -6.88
C LEU A 186 7.91 4.97 -7.14
N ASP A 187 6.98 5.76 -6.59
CA ASP A 187 7.13 7.22 -6.61
C ASP A 187 7.77 7.74 -5.30
N CYS A 188 8.01 9.03 -5.24
CA CYS A 188 8.70 9.67 -4.12
C CYS A 188 7.95 9.49 -2.78
N SER A 189 6.63 9.68 -2.78
CA SER A 189 5.83 9.56 -1.56
C SER A 189 5.65 8.09 -1.14
N ALA A 190 5.64 7.14 -2.08
CA ALA A 190 5.64 5.72 -1.76
C ALA A 190 6.96 5.25 -1.12
N LEU A 191 8.10 5.82 -1.51
CA LEU A 191 9.38 5.57 -0.87
C LEU A 191 9.35 5.98 0.61
N VAL A 192 8.87 7.20 0.88
CA VAL A 192 8.73 7.72 2.25
C VAL A 192 7.71 6.90 3.03
N GLN A 193 6.56 6.59 2.44
CA GLN A 193 5.52 5.76 3.05
C GLN A 193 6.05 4.37 3.43
N ALA A 194 6.70 3.67 2.50
CA ALA A 194 7.23 2.33 2.74
C ALA A 194 8.26 2.32 3.88
N ALA A 195 9.13 3.33 3.93
CA ALA A 195 10.16 3.46 4.95
C ALA A 195 9.56 3.74 6.34
N LEU A 196 8.64 4.70 6.44
CA LEU A 196 7.99 5.05 7.70
C LEU A 196 7.10 3.93 8.24
N VAL A 197 6.28 3.31 7.37
CA VAL A 197 5.43 2.17 7.76
C VAL A 197 6.26 0.97 8.21
N ALA A 198 7.41 0.71 7.60
CA ALA A 198 8.31 -0.33 8.06
C ALA A 198 8.85 -0.06 9.47
N CYS A 199 8.99 1.21 9.86
CA CYS A 199 9.41 1.64 11.20
C CYS A 199 8.22 1.80 12.18
N GLY A 200 7.00 1.45 11.79
CA GLY A 200 5.81 1.51 12.65
C GLY A 200 5.09 2.85 12.68
N TYR A 201 5.44 3.79 11.80
CA TYR A 201 4.77 5.09 11.71
C TYR A 201 3.65 5.06 10.66
N ALA A 202 2.50 5.63 10.99
CA ALA A 202 1.46 5.91 10.00
C ALA A 202 1.96 6.96 9.00
N CYS A 203 1.69 6.74 7.71
CA CYS A 203 2.14 7.66 6.67
C CYS A 203 1.11 7.72 5.54
N PRO A 204 0.59 8.92 5.23
CA PRO A 204 -0.32 9.11 4.10
C PRO A 204 0.34 8.79 2.76
N ARG A 205 -0.50 8.57 1.73
CA ARG A 205 -0.02 8.17 0.41
C ARG A 205 0.63 9.30 -0.39
N ASP A 206 0.02 10.47 -0.45
CA ASP A 206 0.47 11.57 -1.30
C ASP A 206 1.40 12.54 -0.56
N SER A 207 2.35 13.16 -1.27
CA SER A 207 3.35 14.06 -0.70
C SER A 207 2.77 15.31 -0.04
N ASP A 208 1.63 15.84 -0.54
CA ASP A 208 0.93 16.97 0.07
C ASP A 208 0.27 16.58 1.40
N MET A 209 -0.28 15.37 1.47
CA MET A 209 -0.84 14.80 2.71
C MET A 209 0.27 14.50 3.71
N GLN A 210 1.40 13.97 3.25
CA GLN A 210 2.59 13.73 4.09
C GLN A 210 3.11 15.04 4.67
N GLN A 211 3.23 16.09 3.87
CA GLN A 211 3.65 17.42 4.32
C GLN A 211 2.73 18.01 5.39
N ALA A 212 1.42 17.72 5.29
CA ALA A 212 0.44 18.20 6.26
C ALA A 212 0.41 17.39 7.56
N ALA A 213 0.78 16.11 7.52
CA ALA A 213 0.59 15.16 8.62
C ALA A 213 1.89 14.76 9.35
N LEU A 214 3.06 14.85 8.70
CA LEU A 214 4.29 14.31 9.25
C LEU A 214 5.16 15.36 9.92
N GLY A 215 5.59 15.05 11.16
CA GLY A 215 6.63 15.77 11.90
C GLY A 215 6.32 17.23 12.21
N GLN A 216 7.38 17.96 12.51
CA GLN A 216 7.37 19.38 12.75
C GLN A 216 8.44 20.06 11.88
N LYS A 217 8.13 21.26 11.40
CA LYS A 217 9.08 22.04 10.58
C LYS A 217 10.32 22.40 11.40
N THR A 218 11.50 22.20 10.82
CA THR A 218 12.78 22.58 11.39
C THR A 218 13.58 23.47 10.44
N ASP A 219 14.40 24.35 11.01
CA ASP A 219 15.36 25.18 10.26
C ASP A 219 16.79 24.60 10.34
N SER A 220 16.96 23.47 11.00
CA SER A 220 18.25 22.76 11.15
C SER A 220 18.11 21.31 10.68
N PRO A 221 18.08 21.09 9.36
CA PRO A 221 17.86 19.78 8.79
C PRO A 221 18.97 18.78 9.17
N ALA A 222 18.58 17.55 9.49
CA ALA A 222 19.46 16.48 9.93
C ALA A 222 19.14 15.17 9.20
N TYR A 223 19.99 14.15 9.37
CA TYR A 223 19.77 12.79 8.89
C TYR A 223 18.40 12.26 9.34
N GLY A 224 17.63 11.74 8.42
CA GLY A 224 16.30 11.19 8.67
C GLY A 224 15.16 12.20 8.51
N ASP A 225 15.46 13.50 8.42
CA ASP A 225 14.44 14.50 8.14
C ASP A 225 13.85 14.32 6.74
N ILE A 226 12.58 14.72 6.61
CA ILE A 226 11.83 14.66 5.37
C ILE A 226 11.79 16.05 4.74
N VAL A 227 12.21 16.14 3.49
CA VAL A 227 12.20 17.38 2.72
C VAL A 227 11.06 17.35 1.71
N PHE A 228 10.28 18.42 1.68
CA PHE A 228 9.17 18.61 0.77
C PHE A 228 9.42 19.72 -0.24
N TRP A 229 9.10 19.44 -1.49
CA TRP A 229 9.02 20.43 -2.59
C TRP A 229 7.61 20.39 -3.17
N LYS A 230 7.32 21.30 -4.08
CA LYS A 230 6.04 21.26 -4.79
C LYS A 230 5.90 19.94 -5.58
N GLY A 231 5.06 19.03 -5.07
CA GLY A 231 4.77 17.76 -5.71
C GLY A 231 5.86 16.70 -5.56
N HIS A 232 6.79 16.88 -4.63
CA HIS A 232 7.87 15.92 -4.40
C HIS A 232 8.27 15.85 -2.92
N VAL A 233 8.86 14.70 -2.53
CA VAL A 233 9.32 14.44 -1.16
C VAL A 233 10.53 13.51 -1.17
N GLY A 234 11.39 13.64 -0.17
CA GLY A 234 12.56 12.76 0.02
C GLY A 234 13.11 12.81 1.44
N PHE A 235 14.06 11.94 1.75
CA PHE A 235 14.80 11.93 3.01
C PHE A 235 16.16 12.59 2.91
N ILE A 236 16.60 13.22 3.98
CA ILE A 236 18.02 13.56 4.16
C ILE A 236 18.76 12.28 4.59
N SER A 237 19.66 11.82 3.74
CA SER A 237 20.42 10.58 3.95
C SER A 237 21.90 10.80 4.30
N GLY A 238 22.22 11.87 5.02
CA GLY A 238 23.55 12.40 5.25
C GLY A 238 23.81 13.60 4.33
N ASP A 239 24.89 13.57 3.54
CA ASP A 239 25.24 14.67 2.61
C ASP A 239 24.38 14.69 1.33
N ASN A 240 23.49 13.72 1.16
CA ASN A 240 22.65 13.55 -0.02
C ASN A 240 21.16 13.38 0.34
N LEU A 241 20.30 13.58 -0.67
CA LEU A 241 18.87 13.29 -0.61
C LEU A 241 18.57 11.90 -1.21
N LEU A 242 17.56 11.24 -0.66
CA LEU A 242 16.95 10.02 -1.18
C LEU A 242 15.50 10.26 -1.51
#